data_0206bbe2b039cc530b131b10b876d6e6
#
_entry.id   0206bbe2b039cc530b131b10b876d6e6
#
_cell.length_a   1.000
_cell.length_b   1.000
_cell.length_c   1.000
_cell.angle_alpha   90.00
_cell.angle_beta   90.00
_cell.angle_gamma   90.00
#
_symmetry.space_group_name_H-M   'P 1'
#
loop_
_entity.id
_entity.type
_entity.pdbx_description
1 polymer ?
#
loop_
_entity_poly.entity_id
_entity_poly.type
_entity_poly.pdbx_seq_one_letter_code
_entity_poly.pdbx_strand_id
1 'polypeptide(L)'
;MLAAFNFAKYSNATHRLEQGDRLLLYTDGIIEATDASGKFFGQDSLSNLLRQTSGLLPSEAADHIIASVAQWSVSQDDDLTVLVCDYVGIGGAEPSGHQRSQ
;
A
#
# COMPACT_ATOMS: atom_id res chain seq x y z
N MET A 1 6.42 -1.89 13.26
CA MET A 1 6.69 -2.68 12.04
C MET A 1 5.96 -2.07 10.85
N LEU A 2 6.60 -2.10 9.69
CA LEU A 2 5.96 -1.72 8.43
C LEU A 2 5.78 -2.98 7.60
N ALA A 3 4.56 -3.27 7.16
CA ALA A 3 4.28 -4.46 6.39
C ALA A 3 3.23 -4.17 5.31
N ALA A 4 3.42 -4.75 4.12
CA ALA A 4 2.51 -4.62 3.01
C ALA A 4 1.93 -5.99 2.66
N PHE A 5 0.60 -6.07 2.53
CA PHE A 5 -0.09 -7.31 2.22
C PHE A 5 -1.09 -7.13 1.08
N ASN A 6 -1.15 -8.13 0.21
CA ASN A 6 -2.22 -8.20 -0.77
C ASN A 6 -3.54 -8.46 -0.03
N PHE A 7 -4.61 -7.76 -0.43
CA PHE A 7 -5.93 -7.90 0.20
C PHE A 7 -6.38 -9.35 0.27
N ALA A 8 -6.22 -10.08 -0.84
CA ALA A 8 -6.70 -11.47 -0.90
C ALA A 8 -5.94 -12.38 0.05
N LYS A 9 -4.65 -12.15 0.20
CA LYS A 9 -3.81 -12.95 1.10
C LYS A 9 -4.02 -12.57 2.55
N TYR A 10 -4.24 -11.29 2.83
CA TYR A 10 -4.44 -10.83 4.19
C TYR A 10 -5.68 -11.45 4.82
N SER A 11 -6.75 -11.59 4.05
CA SER A 11 -8.02 -12.12 4.57
C SER A 11 -7.92 -13.57 5.02
N ASN A 12 -6.88 -14.30 4.57
CA ASN A 12 -6.68 -15.72 4.91
C ASN A 12 -5.56 -15.94 5.92
N ALA A 13 -5.00 -14.88 6.48
CA ALA A 13 -3.85 -14.98 7.39
C ALA A 13 -4.18 -14.38 8.74
N THR A 14 -3.52 -14.91 9.78
CA THR A 14 -3.60 -14.35 11.12
C THR A 14 -2.38 -13.48 11.36
N HIS A 15 -2.61 -12.24 11.68
CA HIS A 15 -1.55 -11.27 11.95
C HIS A 15 -1.70 -10.69 13.34
N ARG A 16 -0.57 -10.56 14.00
CA ARG A 16 -0.52 -9.93 15.31
C ARG A 16 0.08 -8.53 15.16
N LEU A 17 -0.69 -7.53 15.55
CA LEU A 17 -0.27 -6.13 15.49
C LEU A 17 0.16 -5.64 16.86
N GLU A 18 1.18 -4.81 16.87
CA GLU A 18 1.65 -4.15 18.07
C GLU A 18 1.52 -2.64 17.89
N GLN A 19 1.47 -1.93 18.99
CA GLN A 19 1.35 -0.47 18.95
C GLN A 19 2.50 0.12 18.12
N GLY A 20 2.17 1.00 17.21
CA GLY A 20 3.12 1.62 16.30
C GLY A 20 3.31 0.88 14.99
N ASP A 21 2.68 -0.27 14.82
CA ASP A 21 2.74 -0.99 13.55
C ASP A 21 1.93 -0.28 12.49
N ARG A 22 2.47 -0.26 11.27
CA ARG A 22 1.76 0.25 10.09
C ARG A 22 1.58 -0.85 9.08
N LEU A 23 0.34 -1.02 8.61
CA LEU A 23 0.00 -1.97 7.56
C LEU A 23 -0.41 -1.23 6.31
N LEU A 24 0.00 -1.77 5.17
CA LEU A 24 -0.50 -1.37 3.87
C LEU A 24 -1.21 -2.56 3.25
N LEU A 25 -2.48 -2.38 2.91
CA LEU A 25 -3.22 -3.36 2.13
C LEU A 25 -3.36 -2.83 0.72
N TYR A 26 -3.13 -3.67 -0.28
CA TYR A 26 -3.13 -3.25 -1.67
C TYR A 26 -3.76 -4.30 -2.56
N THR A 27 -4.21 -3.87 -3.74
CA THR A 27 -4.69 -4.78 -4.78
C THR A 27 -3.59 -5.05 -5.80
N ASP A 28 -3.75 -6.11 -6.58
CA ASP A 28 -2.74 -6.54 -7.55
C ASP A 28 -2.37 -5.45 -8.57
N GLY A 29 -3.29 -4.55 -8.87
CA GLY A 29 -3.00 -3.44 -9.78
C GLY A 29 -1.78 -2.63 -9.39
N ILE A 30 -1.51 -2.53 -8.09
CA ILE A 30 -0.34 -1.79 -7.59
C ILE A 30 0.96 -2.46 -8.01
N ILE A 31 1.10 -3.76 -7.70
CA ILE A 31 2.36 -4.46 -7.95
C ILE A 31 2.52 -4.88 -9.39
N GLU A 32 1.42 -4.97 -10.15
CA GLU A 32 1.42 -5.34 -11.56
C GLU A 32 1.49 -4.13 -12.50
N ALA A 33 1.52 -2.91 -11.95
CA ALA A 33 1.75 -1.72 -12.76
C ALA A 33 3.08 -1.85 -13.49
N THR A 34 3.11 -1.47 -14.77
CA THR A 34 4.30 -1.67 -15.61
C THR A 34 4.87 -0.37 -16.10
N ASP A 35 6.20 -0.31 -16.24
CA ASP A 35 6.88 0.80 -16.86
C ASP A 35 6.96 0.62 -18.39
N ALA A 36 7.65 1.54 -19.06
CA ALA A 36 7.78 1.52 -20.51
C ALA A 36 8.49 0.26 -21.04
N SER A 37 9.30 -0.40 -20.20
CA SER A 37 9.99 -1.63 -20.59
C SER A 37 9.18 -2.89 -20.30
N GLY A 38 8.00 -2.75 -19.68
CA GLY A 38 7.16 -3.88 -19.28
C GLY A 38 7.51 -4.47 -17.93
N LYS A 39 8.36 -3.79 -17.15
CA LYS A 39 8.75 -4.27 -15.84
C LYS A 39 7.65 -3.95 -14.83
N PHE A 40 7.31 -4.93 -13.99
CA PHE A 40 6.35 -4.73 -12.91
C PHE A 40 6.95 -3.88 -11.79
N PHE A 41 6.09 -3.09 -11.14
CA PHE A 41 6.49 -2.32 -9.96
C PHE A 41 6.99 -3.25 -8.85
N GLY A 42 6.21 -4.26 -8.52
CA GLY A 42 6.59 -5.34 -7.63
C GLY A 42 6.49 -5.01 -6.14
N GLN A 43 6.56 -6.08 -5.34
CA GLN A 43 6.44 -5.96 -3.88
C GLN A 43 7.62 -5.25 -3.24
N ASP A 44 8.83 -5.46 -3.75
CA ASP A 44 10.02 -4.83 -3.17
C ASP A 44 9.97 -3.31 -3.31
N SER A 45 9.55 -2.84 -4.48
CA SER A 45 9.38 -1.40 -4.70
C SER A 45 8.30 -0.82 -3.80
N LEU A 46 7.22 -1.56 -3.62
CA LEU A 46 6.13 -1.12 -2.75
C LEU A 46 6.58 -1.07 -1.28
N SER A 47 7.34 -2.05 -0.83
CA SER A 47 7.86 -2.07 0.54
C SER A 47 8.82 -0.91 0.80
N ASN A 48 9.69 -0.61 -0.17
CA ASN A 48 10.58 0.54 -0.08
C ASN A 48 9.80 1.85 0.00
N LEU A 49 8.75 1.96 -0.80
CA LEU A 49 7.90 3.14 -0.83
C LEU A 49 7.17 3.31 0.50
N LEU A 50 6.67 2.22 1.09
CA LEU A 50 6.02 2.25 2.39
C LEU A 50 6.98 2.77 3.46
N ARG A 51 8.23 2.32 3.43
CA ARG A 51 9.26 2.80 4.37
C ARG A 51 9.49 4.30 4.25
N GLN A 52 9.46 4.83 3.03
CA GLN A 52 9.63 6.26 2.79
C GLN A 52 8.50 7.10 3.40
N THR A 53 7.35 6.50 3.61
CA THR A 53 6.18 7.18 4.16
C THR A 53 6.05 7.04 5.67
N SER A 54 7.04 6.46 6.34
CA SER A 54 6.91 6.11 7.77
C SER A 54 6.66 7.32 8.68
N GLY A 55 7.10 8.51 8.27
CA GLY A 55 6.87 9.74 9.03
C GLY A 55 5.59 10.48 8.67
N LEU A 56 4.82 9.96 7.71
CA LEU A 56 3.61 10.62 7.23
C LEU A 56 2.37 10.05 7.95
N LEU A 57 1.30 10.86 7.99
CA LEU A 57 0.00 10.37 8.43
C LEU A 57 -0.49 9.30 7.45
N PRO A 58 -1.38 8.38 7.89
CA PRO A 58 -1.87 7.32 7.00
C PRO A 58 -2.45 7.84 5.68
N SER A 59 -3.25 8.90 5.70
CA SER A 59 -3.83 9.45 4.48
C SER A 59 -2.77 10.04 3.55
N GLU A 60 -1.77 10.70 4.11
CA GLU A 60 -0.66 11.25 3.33
C GLU A 60 0.18 10.13 2.72
N ALA A 61 0.40 9.07 3.48
CA ALA A 61 1.14 7.91 3.00
C ALA A 61 0.40 7.25 1.83
N ALA A 62 -0.91 7.05 1.96
CA ALA A 62 -1.71 6.45 0.91
C ALA A 62 -1.67 7.30 -0.37
N ASP A 63 -1.83 8.61 -0.25
CA ASP A 63 -1.74 9.52 -1.40
C ASP A 63 -0.37 9.44 -2.07
N HIS A 64 0.69 9.46 -1.27
CA HIS A 64 2.05 9.41 -1.80
C HIS A 64 2.30 8.12 -2.58
N ILE A 65 1.83 6.98 -2.03
CA ILE A 65 2.01 5.68 -2.66
C ILE A 65 1.27 5.62 -3.99
N ILE A 66 0.01 6.02 -4.01
CA ILE A 66 -0.78 6.03 -5.24
C ILE A 66 -0.15 6.94 -6.30
N ALA A 67 0.26 8.14 -5.90
CA ALA A 67 0.88 9.08 -6.83
C ALA A 67 2.19 8.54 -7.39
N SER A 68 3.00 7.90 -6.55
CA SER A 68 4.29 7.37 -6.97
C SER A 68 4.13 6.23 -7.96
N VAL A 69 3.20 5.31 -7.71
CA VAL A 69 2.93 4.20 -8.63
C VAL A 69 2.38 4.73 -9.95
N ALA A 70 1.45 5.69 -9.88
CA ALA A 70 0.85 6.26 -11.09
C ALA A 70 1.88 6.97 -11.97
N GLN A 71 2.84 7.68 -11.36
CA GLN A 71 3.90 8.35 -12.10
C GLN A 71 4.88 7.37 -12.73
N TRP A 72 5.16 6.28 -12.03
CA TRP A 72 6.09 5.27 -12.50
C TRP A 72 5.51 4.46 -13.67
N SER A 73 4.21 4.21 -13.62
CA SER A 73 3.53 3.28 -14.53
C SER A 73 3.14 3.98 -15.83
N VAL A 74 3.27 3.26 -16.95
CA VAL A 74 2.68 3.67 -18.23
C VAL A 74 1.37 2.97 -18.50
N SER A 75 1.02 1.95 -17.70
CA SER A 75 -0.24 1.23 -17.82
C SER A 75 -1.31 1.98 -17.04
N GLN A 76 -2.49 2.19 -17.66
CA GLN A 76 -3.58 2.92 -17.04
C GLN A 76 -4.84 2.06 -16.93
N ASP A 77 -4.68 0.75 -17.08
CA ASP A 77 -5.84 -0.14 -17.23
C ASP A 77 -6.40 -0.64 -15.90
N ASP A 78 -5.60 -0.63 -14.83
CA ASP A 78 -6.01 -1.20 -13.55
C ASP A 78 -6.29 -0.13 -12.52
N ASP A 79 -7.22 -0.43 -11.62
CA ASP A 79 -7.47 0.41 -10.45
C ASP A 79 -6.30 0.29 -9.48
N LEU A 80 -5.88 1.42 -8.94
CA LEU A 80 -4.84 1.47 -7.92
C LEU A 80 -5.54 1.71 -6.58
N THR A 81 -5.52 0.69 -5.73
CA THR A 81 -6.19 0.76 -4.42
C THR A 81 -5.22 0.39 -3.32
N VAL A 82 -5.10 1.26 -2.33
CA VAL A 82 -4.34 0.98 -1.13
C VAL A 82 -5.12 1.43 0.11
N LEU A 83 -4.87 0.75 1.21
CA LEU A 83 -5.40 1.11 2.52
C LEU A 83 -4.24 1.09 3.50
N VAL A 84 -3.98 2.22 4.14
CA VAL A 84 -2.91 2.33 5.15
C VAL A 84 -3.57 2.38 6.52
N CYS A 85 -3.11 1.52 7.42
CA CYS A 85 -3.63 1.41 8.78
C CYS A 85 -2.50 1.52 9.79
N ASP A 86 -2.63 2.43 10.75
CA ASP A 86 -1.73 2.50 11.89
C ASP A 86 -2.40 1.90 13.11
N TYR A 87 -1.73 0.95 13.76
CA TYR A 87 -2.27 0.35 14.97
C TYR A 87 -1.89 1.22 16.17
N VAL A 88 -2.88 1.69 16.90
CA VAL A 88 -2.68 2.64 18.00
C VAL A 88 -2.87 2.00 19.38
N GLY A 89 -2.99 0.69 19.46
CA GLY A 89 -3.09 -0.04 20.71
C GLY A 89 -4.45 -0.66 20.93
N ILE A 90 -4.81 -0.86 22.20
CA ILE A 90 -6.11 -1.46 22.55
C ILE A 90 -7.22 -0.55 22.06
N GLY A 91 -8.04 -1.06 21.15
CA GLY A 91 -9.07 -0.27 20.50
C GLY A 91 -9.01 -0.40 18.99
N GLY A 92 -7.94 -1.02 18.48
CA GLY A 92 -7.82 -1.37 17.08
C GLY A 92 -6.99 -0.41 16.26
N ALA A 93 -7.15 -0.50 14.96
CA ALA A 93 -6.42 0.32 14.00
C ALA A 93 -7.28 1.49 13.54
N GLU A 94 -6.62 2.58 13.15
CA GLU A 94 -7.28 3.71 12.49
C GLU A 94 -7.00 3.62 10.99
N PRO A 95 -7.98 3.16 10.20
CA PRO A 95 -7.75 3.00 8.78
C PRO A 95 -7.87 4.33 8.03
N SER A 96 -7.07 4.46 6.99
CA SER A 96 -7.17 5.57 6.06
C SER A 96 -6.88 5.03 4.67
N GLY A 97 -7.81 5.16 3.76
CA GLY A 97 -7.72 4.53 2.46
C GLY A 97 -7.95 5.49 1.31
N HIS A 98 -7.33 5.18 0.19
CA HIS A 98 -7.49 5.93 -1.05
C HIS A 98 -7.60 4.98 -2.22
N GLN A 99 -8.44 5.34 -3.18
CA GLN A 99 -8.68 4.55 -4.38
C GLN A 99 -8.65 5.47 -5.59
N ARG A 100 -8.01 4.99 -6.65
CA ARG A 100 -8.03 5.65 -7.95
C ARG A 100 -8.37 4.65 -9.02
N SER A 101 -9.31 5.04 -9.87
CA SER A 101 -9.67 4.29 -11.07
C SER A 101 -9.00 4.93 -12.27
N GLN A 102 -8.40 4.11 -13.10
CA GLN A 102 -7.73 4.58 -14.30
C GLN A 102 -8.62 4.42 -15.52
#